data_ad8ac3a1d7b6e7422a811634390e7292
#
_entry.id   ad8ac3a1d7b6e7422a811634390e7292
#
_cell.length_a   1.000
_cell.length_b   1.000
_cell.length_c   1.000
_cell.angle_alpha   90.00
_cell.angle_beta   90.00
_cell.angle_gamma   90.00
#
_symmetry.space_group_name_H-M   'P 1'
#
loop_
_entity.id
_entity.type
_entity.pdbx_description
1 polymer ?
#
loop_
_entity_poly.entity_id
_entity_poly.type
_entity_poly.pdbx_seq_one_letter_code
_entity_poly.pdbx_strand_id
1 'polypeptide(L)'
;PMKKVYKTILGYEQEKQPYILGMVADQSPPRREIKYWTTFMNQKTAFYTGSEKIAKRFNHAVIFAAVHKVERGHYEIEFIKLFENAKDAAENEITETYVRTLEQIIRENPEDWLWSHRRWKKRK
;
A
#
# COMPACT_ATOMS: atom_id res chain seq x y z
N PRO A 1 17.72 4.25 -0.14
CA PRO A 1 16.55 3.86 -0.58
C PRO A 1 15.48 4.85 -0.95
N MET A 2 14.64 5.41 -0.08
CA MET A 2 13.57 6.33 -0.49
C MET A 2 14.06 7.55 -1.30
N LYS A 3 15.18 8.15 -0.92
CA LYS A 3 15.78 9.29 -1.68
C LYS A 3 16.15 8.91 -3.12
N LYS A 4 16.59 7.67 -3.37
CA LYS A 4 16.93 7.20 -4.72
C LYS A 4 15.65 7.02 -5.55
N VAL A 5 14.63 6.39 -4.99
CA VAL A 5 13.31 6.22 -5.64
C VAL A 5 12.72 7.59 -6.04
N TYR A 6 12.76 8.54 -5.12
CA TYR A 6 12.26 9.91 -5.38
C TYR A 6 12.99 10.58 -6.53
N LYS A 7 14.33 10.48 -6.59
CA LYS A 7 15.11 11.03 -7.73
C LYS A 7 14.77 10.37 -9.05
N THR A 8 14.57 9.05 -9.05
CA THR A 8 14.18 8.32 -10.26
C THR A 8 12.81 8.76 -10.76
N ILE A 9 11.84 8.91 -9.86
CA ILE A 9 10.50 9.42 -10.21
C ILE A 9 10.59 10.82 -10.81
N LEU A 10 11.37 11.73 -10.19
CA LEU A 10 11.58 13.08 -10.73
C LEU A 10 12.14 13.06 -12.16
N GLY A 11 13.06 12.14 -12.47
CA GLY A 11 13.59 11.98 -13.82
C GLY A 11 12.48 11.60 -14.82
N TYR A 12 11.66 10.61 -14.50
CA TYR A 12 10.53 10.19 -15.36
C TYR A 12 9.51 11.32 -15.57
N GLU A 13 9.19 12.07 -14.51
CA GLU A 13 8.29 13.22 -14.60
C GLU A 13 8.85 14.32 -15.52
N GLN A 14 10.15 14.63 -15.41
CA GLN A 14 10.81 15.62 -16.26
C GLN A 14 10.85 15.19 -17.73
N GLU A 15 11.10 13.92 -17.98
CA GLU A 15 11.15 13.34 -19.33
C GLU A 15 9.76 12.99 -19.88
N LYS A 16 8.69 13.20 -19.09
CA LYS A 16 7.30 12.79 -19.41
C LYS A 16 7.18 11.31 -19.77
N GLN A 17 8.05 10.49 -19.19
CA GLN A 17 8.05 9.05 -19.43
C GLN A 17 6.99 8.38 -18.56
N PRO A 18 6.06 7.57 -19.11
CA PRO A 18 5.11 6.82 -18.32
C PRO A 18 5.82 5.73 -17.49
N TYR A 19 5.37 5.53 -16.26
CA TYR A 19 5.91 4.52 -15.36
C TYR A 19 4.84 3.97 -14.42
N ILE A 20 5.13 2.81 -13.85
CA ILE A 20 4.36 2.19 -12.77
C ILE A 20 5.28 2.01 -11.57
N LEU A 21 4.83 2.46 -10.41
CA LEU A 21 5.55 2.29 -9.15
C LEU A 21 4.89 1.21 -8.28
N GLY A 22 5.53 0.06 -8.16
CA GLY A 22 5.11 -0.99 -7.24
C GLY A 22 5.54 -0.67 -5.79
N MET A 23 4.58 -0.64 -4.86
CA MET A 23 4.83 -0.39 -3.44
C MET A 23 4.29 -1.53 -2.59
N VAL A 24 5.17 -2.15 -1.79
CA VAL A 24 4.79 -3.16 -0.79
C VAL A 24 4.48 -2.44 0.52
N ALA A 25 3.22 -2.41 0.92
CA ALA A 25 2.74 -1.63 2.06
C ALA A 25 2.12 -2.46 3.20
N ASP A 26 2.00 -3.77 3.03
CA ASP A 26 1.40 -4.72 3.98
C ASP A 26 2.31 -5.09 5.15
N GLN A 27 3.61 -4.84 5.05
CA GLN A 27 4.58 -5.17 6.08
C GLN A 27 4.63 -4.13 7.21
N SER A 28 5.17 -4.54 8.37
CA SER A 28 5.31 -3.69 9.54
C SER A 28 6.42 -2.65 9.36
N PRO A 29 6.14 -1.34 9.44
CA PRO A 29 7.17 -0.32 9.31
C PRO A 29 8.21 -0.38 10.46
N PRO A 30 9.47 0.02 10.24
CA PRO A 30 10.43 0.21 11.32
C PRO A 30 9.92 1.24 12.34
N ARG A 31 10.28 1.10 13.63
CA ARG A 31 9.76 2.01 14.69
C ARG A 31 9.93 3.50 14.36
N ARG A 32 11.08 3.88 13.80
CA ARG A 32 11.40 5.27 13.42
C ARG A 32 10.53 5.82 12.27
N GLU A 33 9.89 4.95 11.51
CA GLU A 33 9.08 5.31 10.34
C GLU A 33 7.57 5.23 10.61
N ILE A 34 7.18 4.81 11.83
CA ILE A 34 5.78 4.74 12.22
C ILE A 34 5.24 6.15 12.42
N LYS A 35 4.31 6.55 11.55
CA LYS A 35 3.62 7.84 11.61
C LYS A 35 2.11 7.71 11.66
N TYR A 36 1.59 6.54 11.30
CA TYR A 36 0.15 6.31 11.24
C TYR A 36 -0.21 4.99 11.91
N TRP A 37 -1.28 5.03 12.72
CA TRP A 37 -1.85 3.88 13.40
C TRP A 37 -3.35 3.84 13.15
N THR A 38 -3.85 2.69 12.74
CA THR A 38 -5.28 2.43 12.60
C THR A 38 -5.64 1.05 13.14
N THR A 39 -6.92 0.76 13.25
CA THR A 39 -7.39 -0.59 13.56
C THR A 39 -7.34 -1.44 12.29
N PHE A 40 -6.70 -2.59 12.36
CA PHE A 40 -6.61 -3.57 11.28
C PHE A 40 -6.75 -4.97 11.87
N MET A 41 -7.68 -5.76 11.36
CA MET A 41 -8.01 -7.09 11.91
C MET A 41 -8.27 -7.04 13.43
N ASN A 42 -9.06 -6.06 13.86
CA ASN A 42 -9.41 -5.78 15.27
C ASN A 42 -8.20 -5.46 16.19
N GLN A 43 -7.05 -5.10 15.62
CA GLN A 43 -5.84 -4.77 16.38
C GLN A 43 -5.26 -3.43 15.95
N LYS A 44 -4.76 -2.64 16.90
CA LYS A 44 -4.07 -1.39 16.61
C LYS A 44 -2.77 -1.67 15.86
N THR A 45 -2.68 -1.19 14.64
CA THR A 45 -1.65 -1.58 13.68
C THR A 45 -1.03 -0.35 13.02
N ALA A 46 0.30 -0.36 12.93
CA ALA A 46 1.05 0.69 12.22
C ALA A 46 1.13 0.39 10.72
N PHE A 47 0.97 1.42 9.90
CA PHE A 47 1.12 1.35 8.46
C PHE A 47 2.13 2.36 7.93
N TYR A 48 2.73 2.03 6.76
CA TYR A 48 3.56 2.96 6.01
C TYR A 48 2.69 4.03 5.35
N THR A 49 3.09 5.29 5.49
CA THR A 49 2.48 6.42 4.76
C THR A 49 3.34 6.93 3.61
N GLY A 50 4.43 6.23 3.31
CA GLY A 50 5.38 6.66 2.27
C GLY A 50 4.79 6.61 0.86
N SER A 51 4.01 5.58 0.55
CA SER A 51 3.29 5.43 -0.72
C SER A 51 2.30 6.56 -0.95
N GLU A 52 1.49 6.89 0.06
CA GLU A 52 0.56 8.02 -0.01
C GLU A 52 1.27 9.35 -0.27
N LYS A 53 2.38 9.61 0.44
CA LYS A 53 3.16 10.84 0.25
C LYS A 53 3.71 10.97 -1.16
N ILE A 54 4.20 9.89 -1.75
CA ILE A 54 4.66 9.86 -3.15
C ILE A 54 3.47 10.08 -4.09
N ALA A 55 2.40 9.34 -3.92
CA ALA A 55 1.22 9.45 -4.75
C ALA A 55 0.65 10.89 -4.75
N LYS A 56 0.50 11.51 -3.58
CA LYS A 56 0.03 12.89 -3.45
C LYS A 56 1.01 13.91 -4.05
N ARG A 57 2.33 13.71 -3.87
CA ARG A 57 3.35 14.63 -4.39
C ARG A 57 3.31 14.74 -5.91
N PHE A 58 3.12 13.61 -6.59
CA PHE A 58 3.14 13.52 -8.05
C PHE A 58 1.74 13.40 -8.66
N ASN A 59 0.71 13.42 -7.85
CA ASN A 59 -0.69 13.24 -8.25
C ASN A 59 -0.94 11.94 -9.02
N HIS A 60 -0.37 10.83 -8.55
CA HIS A 60 -0.58 9.53 -9.18
C HIS A 60 -2.00 9.00 -8.98
N ALA A 61 -2.50 8.24 -9.95
CA ALA A 61 -3.58 7.30 -9.69
C ALA A 61 -3.07 6.21 -8.74
N VAL A 62 -3.92 5.77 -7.82
CA VAL A 62 -3.60 4.73 -6.84
C VAL A 62 -4.45 3.50 -7.14
N ILE A 63 -3.76 2.39 -7.39
CA ILE A 63 -4.38 1.11 -7.73
C ILE A 63 -3.92 0.07 -6.70
N PHE A 64 -4.84 -0.70 -6.19
CA PHE A 64 -4.57 -1.88 -5.38
C PHE A 64 -4.50 -3.10 -6.29
N ALA A 65 -3.42 -3.88 -6.21
CA ALA A 65 -3.27 -5.14 -6.91
C ALA A 65 -3.62 -6.28 -5.92
N ALA A 66 -4.82 -6.84 -6.06
CA ALA A 66 -5.27 -7.99 -5.30
C ALA A 66 -4.81 -9.28 -6.01
N VAL A 67 -4.11 -10.13 -5.31
CA VAL A 67 -3.66 -11.43 -5.83
C VAL A 67 -4.56 -12.51 -5.27
N HIS A 68 -5.25 -13.21 -6.16
CA HIS A 68 -6.15 -14.32 -5.83
C HIS A 68 -5.53 -15.64 -6.29
N LYS A 69 -5.49 -16.62 -5.39
CA LYS A 69 -5.07 -17.97 -5.75
C LYS A 69 -6.27 -18.71 -6.34
N VAL A 70 -6.20 -19.05 -7.62
CA VAL A 70 -7.22 -19.85 -8.31
C VAL A 70 -7.05 -21.34 -7.99
N GLU A 71 -5.83 -21.85 -8.20
CA GLU A 71 -5.42 -23.20 -7.85
C GLU A 71 -3.91 -23.25 -7.59
N ARG A 72 -3.37 -24.41 -7.25
CA ARG A 72 -1.95 -24.54 -6.96
C ARG A 72 -1.10 -24.13 -8.17
N GLY A 73 -0.32 -23.06 -8.01
CA GLY A 73 0.57 -22.52 -9.06
C GLY A 73 -0.12 -21.55 -10.03
N HIS A 74 -1.42 -21.30 -9.92
CA HIS A 74 -2.17 -20.35 -10.74
C HIS A 74 -2.77 -19.24 -9.89
N TYR A 75 -2.50 -18.01 -10.29
CA TYR A 75 -2.92 -16.80 -9.60
C TYR A 75 -3.53 -15.82 -10.59
N GLU A 76 -4.54 -15.10 -10.14
CA GLU A 76 -5.12 -13.97 -10.86
C GLU A 76 -4.79 -12.68 -10.10
N ILE A 77 -4.58 -11.59 -10.84
CA ILE A 77 -4.37 -10.27 -10.26
C ILE A 77 -5.53 -9.39 -10.68
N GLU A 78 -6.28 -8.92 -9.70
CA GLU A 78 -7.32 -7.92 -9.87
C GLU A 78 -6.75 -6.54 -9.56
N PHE A 79 -6.98 -5.57 -10.46
CA PHE A 79 -6.59 -4.19 -10.25
C PHE A 79 -7.79 -3.36 -9.82
N ILE A 80 -7.79 -2.94 -8.56
CA ILE A 80 -8.85 -2.14 -7.94
C ILE A 80 -8.39 -0.69 -7.88
N LYS A 81 -9.05 0.21 -8.62
CA LYS A 81 -8.74 1.64 -8.56
C LYS A 81 -9.22 2.23 -7.24
N LEU A 82 -8.30 2.72 -6.42
CA LEU A 82 -8.61 3.39 -5.16
C LEU A 82 -8.81 4.90 -5.36
N PHE A 83 -7.91 5.56 -6.08
CA PHE A 83 -7.96 7.00 -6.36
C PHE A 83 -7.54 7.27 -7.80
N GLU A 84 -8.24 8.18 -8.47
CA GLU A 84 -7.85 8.71 -9.79
C GLU A 84 -6.73 9.74 -9.62
N ASN A 85 -6.92 10.68 -8.69
CA ASN A 85 -6.01 11.77 -8.40
C ASN A 85 -5.66 11.77 -6.91
N ALA A 86 -4.45 11.39 -6.56
CA ALA A 86 -4.06 11.29 -5.16
C ALA A 86 -4.09 12.63 -4.39
N LYS A 87 -3.99 13.75 -5.09
CA LYS A 87 -4.06 15.09 -4.47
C LYS A 87 -5.44 15.41 -3.88
N ASP A 88 -6.50 14.82 -4.41
CA ASP A 88 -7.87 15.06 -3.95
C ASP A 88 -8.17 14.36 -2.62
N ALA A 89 -7.34 13.40 -2.24
CA ALA A 89 -7.49 12.66 -0.99
C ALA A 89 -7.12 13.52 0.22
N ALA A 90 -7.86 13.35 1.32
CA ALA A 90 -7.50 13.91 2.62
C ALA A 90 -6.21 13.30 3.18
N GLU A 91 -5.70 13.82 4.30
CA GLU A 91 -4.51 13.27 4.95
C GLU A 91 -4.78 11.86 5.49
N ASN A 92 -3.90 10.92 5.15
CA ASN A 92 -3.99 9.49 5.48
C ASN A 92 -5.17 8.74 4.86
N GLU A 93 -5.98 9.37 4.00
CA GLU A 93 -7.13 8.74 3.38
C GLU A 93 -6.73 7.62 2.41
N ILE A 94 -5.67 7.81 1.62
CA ILE A 94 -5.16 6.78 0.71
C ILE A 94 -4.68 5.57 1.52
N THR A 95 -3.96 5.81 2.61
CA THR A 95 -3.47 4.76 3.50
C THR A 95 -4.64 4.02 4.14
N GLU A 96 -5.67 4.73 4.63
CA GLU A 96 -6.83 4.11 5.25
C GLU A 96 -7.67 3.30 4.25
N THR A 97 -7.90 3.84 3.06
CA THR A 97 -8.61 3.12 1.97
C THR A 97 -7.88 1.84 1.60
N TYR A 98 -6.55 1.90 1.45
CA TYR A 98 -5.72 0.72 1.25
C TYR A 98 -5.90 -0.31 2.37
N VAL A 99 -5.87 0.13 3.63
CA VAL A 99 -6.02 -0.74 4.80
C VAL A 99 -7.38 -1.44 4.81
N ARG A 100 -8.46 -0.71 4.51
CA ARG A 100 -9.83 -1.29 4.44
C ARG A 100 -9.96 -2.28 3.30
N THR A 101 -9.44 -1.97 2.12
CA THR A 101 -9.42 -2.88 0.97
C THR A 101 -8.64 -4.17 1.29
N LEU A 102 -7.45 -4.03 1.87
CA LEU A 102 -6.64 -5.18 2.29
C LEU A 102 -7.36 -6.04 3.34
N GLU A 103 -7.98 -5.42 4.34
CA GLU A 103 -8.72 -6.12 5.39
C GLU A 103 -9.90 -6.91 4.83
N GLN A 104 -10.63 -6.32 3.87
CA GLN A 104 -11.74 -7.00 3.19
C GLN A 104 -11.25 -8.25 2.44
N ILE A 105 -10.20 -8.11 1.64
CA ILE A 105 -9.64 -9.23 0.86
C ILE A 105 -9.17 -10.36 1.77
N ILE A 106 -8.52 -10.03 2.90
CA ILE A 106 -8.09 -11.03 3.87
C ILE A 106 -9.29 -11.73 4.52
N ARG A 107 -10.39 -11.03 4.81
CA ARG A 107 -11.60 -11.62 5.38
C ARG A 107 -12.32 -12.55 4.41
N GLU A 108 -12.26 -12.25 3.12
CA GLU A 108 -12.85 -13.07 2.06
C GLU A 108 -12.05 -14.35 1.82
N ASN A 109 -10.70 -14.27 1.84
CA ASN A 109 -9.80 -15.40 1.61
C ASN A 109 -8.64 -15.41 2.64
N PRO A 110 -8.92 -15.74 3.91
CA PRO A 110 -7.92 -15.63 4.98
C PRO A 110 -6.73 -16.58 4.82
N GLU A 111 -6.88 -17.68 4.10
CA GLU A 111 -5.80 -18.64 3.82
C GLU A 111 -4.72 -18.09 2.88
N ASP A 112 -5.03 -17.11 2.07
CA ASP A 112 -4.07 -16.51 1.12
C ASP A 112 -3.18 -15.45 1.78
N TRP A 113 -3.48 -15.05 3.02
CA TRP A 113 -2.68 -14.08 3.76
C TRP A 113 -1.45 -14.72 4.42
N LEU A 114 -0.32 -14.03 4.35
CA LEU A 114 0.94 -14.48 4.94
C LEU A 114 0.94 -14.31 6.48
N TRP A 115 0.22 -15.17 7.20
CA TRP A 115 0.10 -15.15 8.66
C TRP A 115 1.43 -15.40 9.39
N SER A 116 2.42 -15.99 8.74
CA SER A 116 3.77 -16.18 9.30
C SER A 116 4.54 -14.86 9.46
N HIS A 117 4.15 -13.79 8.77
CA HIS A 117 4.70 -12.47 9.00
C HIS A 117 4.22 -11.90 10.33
N ARG A 118 5.14 -11.58 11.24
CA ARG A 118 4.83 -11.03 12.57
C ARG A 118 4.34 -9.58 12.47
N ARG A 119 3.15 -9.36 11.92
CA ARG A 119 2.56 -8.05 11.63
C ARG A 119 2.41 -7.19 12.90
N TRP A 120 2.02 -7.80 14.00
CA TRP A 120 1.75 -7.12 15.28
C TRP A 120 2.89 -7.22 16.30
N LYS A 121 4.12 -7.41 15.85
CA LYS A 121 5.31 -7.43 16.71
C LYS A 121 5.50 -6.11 17.47
N LYS A 122 5.04 -4.99 16.90
CA LYS A 122 5.13 -3.66 17.51
C LYS A 122 3.74 -3.25 17.96
N ARG A 123 3.60 -3.10 19.27
CA ARG A 123 2.39 -2.58 19.91
C ARG A 123 2.65 -1.13 20.33
N LYS A 124 1.59 -0.30 20.30
CA LYS A 124 1.64 1.07 20.81
C LYS A 124 1.60 1.04 22.33
#